data_5e816a799476a04d94254eb1e535946f
#
_entry.id   5e816a799476a04d94254eb1e535946f
#
_cell.length_a   1.000
_cell.length_b   1.000
_cell.length_c   1.000
_cell.angle_alpha   90.00
_cell.angle_beta   90.00
_cell.angle_gamma   90.00
#
_symmetry.space_group_name_H-M   'P 1'
#
loop_
_entity.id
_entity.type
_entity.pdbx_description
1 polymer ?
#
loop_
_entity_poly.entity_id
_entity_poly.type
_entity_poly.pdbx_seq_one_letter_code
_entity_poly.pdbx_strand_id
1 'polypeptide(L)'
;MSDTGLSATLNRFKSRSWWLPMGLAIAGLYFSLSFLFVGIGRALPATSPDNPVLDTIIALAPFNLKAREAKASWLREYAMTLEPEQRIEPMKEVIELLEPGTRWRPKWPYYHLALLEAEYIIGSPAEVLQARYDILLTLAPNERGLDSYMIEVALRSWPKLRADQKKRIAANLKRSKSYILNPLLEVVEQEVPRYPELCAELPWPIVENYCKTTG
;
A
#
# COMPACT_ATOMS: atom_id res chain seq x y z
N MET A 1 -64.59 -11.87 -31.20
CA MET A 1 -63.26 -11.87 -31.85
C MET A 1 -62.24 -11.20 -30.96
N SER A 2 -61.32 -12.04 -30.49
CA SER A 2 -59.95 -11.82 -30.08
C SER A 2 -59.61 -10.86 -28.91
N ASP A 3 -59.77 -11.37 -27.68
CA ASP A 3 -59.13 -10.83 -26.47
C ASP A 3 -57.96 -11.70 -25.96
N THR A 4 -57.49 -12.65 -26.73
CA THR A 4 -56.47 -13.64 -26.32
C THR A 4 -55.01 -13.16 -26.52
N GLY A 5 -54.82 -12.05 -27.25
CA GLY A 5 -53.47 -11.56 -27.58
C GLY A 5 -52.80 -10.71 -26.48
N LEU A 6 -53.59 -9.91 -25.73
CA LEU A 6 -53.07 -9.00 -24.72
C LEU A 6 -52.63 -9.70 -23.42
N SER A 7 -53.29 -10.78 -23.03
CA SER A 7 -52.99 -11.52 -21.81
C SER A 7 -51.68 -12.33 -21.91
N ALA A 8 -51.31 -12.81 -23.09
CA ALA A 8 -50.06 -13.54 -23.31
C ALA A 8 -48.83 -12.63 -23.30
N THR A 9 -48.93 -11.38 -23.77
CA THR A 9 -47.85 -10.42 -23.76
C THR A 9 -47.61 -9.87 -22.35
N LEU A 10 -48.65 -9.62 -21.55
CA LEU A 10 -48.53 -9.17 -20.17
C LEU A 10 -47.93 -10.26 -19.27
N ASN A 11 -48.20 -11.54 -19.49
CA ASN A 11 -47.55 -12.61 -18.75
C ASN A 11 -46.07 -12.79 -19.10
N ARG A 12 -45.64 -12.55 -20.33
CA ARG A 12 -44.21 -12.53 -20.70
C ARG A 12 -43.45 -11.36 -20.05
N PHE A 13 -44.04 -10.20 -19.92
CA PHE A 13 -43.45 -9.05 -19.20
C PHE A 13 -43.34 -9.31 -17.68
N LYS A 14 -44.36 -9.95 -17.09
CA LYS A 14 -44.36 -10.28 -15.66
C LYS A 14 -43.27 -11.30 -15.30
N SER A 15 -43.00 -12.31 -16.14
CA SER A 15 -41.95 -13.29 -15.87
C SER A 15 -40.54 -12.72 -16.01
N ARG A 16 -40.35 -11.70 -16.88
CA ARG A 16 -39.04 -11.07 -17.11
C ARG A 16 -38.65 -10.06 -16.00
N SER A 17 -39.60 -9.54 -15.23
CA SER A 17 -39.34 -8.54 -14.19
C SER A 17 -38.74 -9.09 -12.89
N TRP A 18 -38.85 -10.40 -12.65
CA TRP A 18 -38.31 -11.05 -11.43
C TRP A 18 -36.82 -11.33 -11.49
N TRP A 19 -36.22 -11.42 -12.66
CA TRP A 19 -34.78 -11.68 -12.81
C TRP A 19 -33.92 -10.50 -12.37
N LEU A 20 -34.40 -9.29 -12.58
CA LEU A 20 -33.67 -8.08 -12.15
C LEU A 20 -33.53 -7.99 -10.63
N PRO A 21 -34.60 -8.02 -9.80
CA PRO A 21 -34.45 -7.96 -8.36
C PRO A 21 -33.71 -9.18 -7.80
N MET A 22 -33.88 -10.37 -8.37
CA MET A 22 -33.14 -11.55 -7.97
C MET A 22 -31.64 -11.40 -8.28
N GLY A 23 -31.27 -10.92 -9.47
CA GLY A 23 -29.89 -10.63 -9.84
C GLY A 23 -29.26 -9.59 -8.93
N LEU A 24 -29.98 -8.53 -8.60
CA LEU A 24 -29.51 -7.51 -7.64
C LEU A 24 -29.35 -8.07 -6.23
N ALA A 25 -30.27 -8.93 -5.78
CA ALA A 25 -30.15 -9.58 -4.47
C ALA A 25 -28.93 -10.51 -4.39
N ILE A 26 -28.69 -11.31 -5.43
CA ILE A 26 -27.51 -12.19 -5.52
C ILE A 26 -26.22 -11.36 -5.54
N ALA A 27 -26.17 -10.28 -6.34
CA ALA A 27 -25.04 -9.40 -6.38
C ALA A 27 -24.80 -8.73 -5.01
N GLY A 28 -25.86 -8.23 -4.37
CA GLY A 28 -25.78 -7.62 -3.03
C GLY A 28 -25.26 -8.61 -1.98
N LEU A 29 -25.74 -9.85 -2.00
CA LEU A 29 -25.28 -10.92 -1.11
C LEU A 29 -23.80 -11.25 -1.36
N TYR A 30 -23.40 -11.37 -2.62
CA TYR A 30 -22.00 -11.61 -3.01
C TYR A 30 -21.06 -10.50 -2.51
N PHE A 31 -21.41 -9.24 -2.71
CA PHE A 31 -20.62 -8.12 -2.21
C PHE A 31 -20.55 -8.09 -0.68
N SER A 32 -21.69 -8.29 0.00
CA SER A 32 -21.74 -8.30 1.47
C SER A 32 -20.89 -9.42 2.06
N LEU A 33 -20.97 -10.63 1.51
CA LEU A 33 -20.14 -11.75 1.92
C LEU A 33 -18.65 -11.47 1.65
N SER A 34 -18.31 -10.91 0.51
CA SER A 34 -16.93 -10.54 0.18
C SER A 34 -16.34 -9.56 1.21
N PHE A 35 -17.08 -8.54 1.63
CA PHE A 35 -16.64 -7.61 2.67
C PHE A 35 -16.52 -8.27 4.04
N LEU A 36 -17.48 -9.11 4.42
CA LEU A 36 -17.43 -9.86 5.69
C LEU A 36 -16.18 -10.73 5.77
N PHE A 37 -15.90 -11.50 4.73
CA PHE A 37 -14.73 -12.38 4.68
C PHE A 37 -13.41 -11.60 4.66
N VAL A 38 -13.34 -10.46 3.98
CA VAL A 38 -12.16 -9.57 4.06
C VAL A 38 -11.95 -9.11 5.49
N GLY A 39 -13.02 -8.75 6.21
CA GLY A 39 -12.95 -8.40 7.64
C GLY A 39 -12.42 -9.54 8.50
N ILE A 40 -12.93 -10.74 8.31
CA ILE A 40 -12.47 -11.95 9.02
C ILE A 40 -10.98 -12.22 8.71
N GLY A 41 -10.60 -12.22 7.43
CA GLY A 41 -9.22 -12.47 7.02
C GLY A 41 -8.22 -11.47 7.62
N ARG A 42 -8.63 -10.19 7.78
CA ARG A 42 -7.81 -9.15 8.43
C ARG A 42 -7.70 -9.31 9.94
N ALA A 43 -8.68 -9.94 10.59
CA ALA A 43 -8.69 -10.12 12.03
C ALA A 43 -7.82 -11.30 12.50
N LEU A 44 -7.39 -12.16 11.59
CA LEU A 44 -6.50 -13.28 11.91
C LEU A 44 -5.06 -12.75 12.16
N PRO A 45 -4.26 -13.40 13.03
CA PRO A 45 -2.87 -13.01 13.23
C PRO A 45 -1.98 -13.43 12.05
N ALA A 46 -1.08 -12.56 11.61
CA ALA A 46 -0.17 -12.81 10.48
C ALA A 46 1.02 -13.69 10.89
N THR A 47 0.76 -14.96 11.17
CA THR A 47 1.76 -15.96 11.63
C THR A 47 2.34 -16.81 10.48
N SER A 48 1.78 -16.73 9.28
CA SER A 48 2.21 -17.47 8.09
C SER A 48 1.99 -16.64 6.84
N PRO A 49 2.62 -16.96 5.70
CA PRO A 49 2.32 -16.26 4.43
C PRO A 49 0.90 -16.57 3.92
N ASP A 50 0.35 -17.71 4.30
CA ASP A 50 -0.94 -18.18 3.84
C ASP A 50 -2.09 -17.63 4.69
N ASN A 51 -3.06 -17.01 4.03
CA ASN A 51 -4.32 -16.64 4.63
C ASN A 51 -5.45 -17.22 3.79
N PRO A 52 -5.94 -18.44 4.12
CA PRO A 52 -6.88 -19.16 3.25
C PRO A 52 -8.19 -18.40 3.00
N VAL A 53 -8.58 -17.52 3.93
CA VAL A 53 -9.78 -16.68 3.78
C VAL A 53 -9.55 -15.65 2.69
N LEU A 54 -8.45 -14.88 2.76
CA LEU A 54 -8.13 -13.85 1.77
C LEU A 54 -7.79 -14.47 0.41
N ASP A 55 -7.06 -15.58 0.39
CA ASP A 55 -6.69 -16.30 -0.83
C ASP A 55 -7.92 -16.81 -1.56
N THR A 56 -8.89 -17.38 -0.82
CA THR A 56 -10.16 -17.82 -1.40
C THR A 56 -10.94 -16.65 -2.00
N ILE A 57 -11.00 -15.50 -1.31
CA ILE A 57 -11.73 -14.34 -1.83
C ILE A 57 -11.07 -13.78 -3.08
N ILE A 58 -9.73 -13.70 -3.10
CA ILE A 58 -8.98 -13.23 -4.27
C ILE A 58 -9.21 -14.17 -5.46
N ALA A 59 -9.24 -15.48 -5.23
CA ALA A 59 -9.54 -16.46 -6.28
C ALA A 59 -10.96 -16.34 -6.84
N LEU A 60 -11.96 -16.13 -5.95
CA LEU A 60 -13.36 -15.97 -6.35
C LEU A 60 -13.69 -14.60 -6.95
N ALA A 61 -12.96 -13.55 -6.52
CA ALA A 61 -13.19 -12.18 -6.93
C ALA A 61 -11.85 -11.46 -7.22
N PRO A 62 -11.16 -11.80 -8.31
CA PRO A 62 -9.83 -11.28 -8.63
C PRO A 62 -9.79 -9.75 -8.83
N PHE A 63 -10.94 -9.13 -9.08
CA PHE A 63 -11.11 -7.67 -9.18
C PHE A 63 -11.39 -7.00 -7.82
N ASN A 64 -11.49 -7.76 -6.71
CA ASN A 64 -11.71 -7.19 -5.39
C ASN A 64 -10.40 -6.60 -4.83
N LEU A 65 -10.20 -5.30 -5.08
CA LEU A 65 -9.02 -4.57 -4.61
C LEU A 65 -8.89 -4.58 -3.09
N LYS A 66 -10.02 -4.64 -2.34
CA LYS A 66 -9.97 -4.67 -0.87
C LYS A 66 -9.42 -5.99 -0.33
N ALA A 67 -9.72 -7.11 -0.98
CA ALA A 67 -9.13 -8.40 -0.62
C ALA A 67 -7.62 -8.41 -0.89
N ARG A 68 -7.19 -7.86 -2.04
CA ARG A 68 -5.77 -7.71 -2.37
C ARG A 68 -5.02 -6.78 -1.41
N GLU A 69 -5.61 -5.63 -1.06
CA GLU A 69 -5.06 -4.72 -0.03
C GLU A 69 -4.91 -5.43 1.32
N ALA A 70 -5.93 -6.20 1.72
CA ALA A 70 -5.91 -6.93 2.98
C ALA A 70 -4.82 -8.01 3.00
N LYS A 71 -4.67 -8.78 1.92
CA LYS A 71 -3.61 -9.79 1.79
C LYS A 71 -2.22 -9.14 1.75
N ALA A 72 -2.05 -8.04 1.03
CA ALA A 72 -0.80 -7.30 1.01
C ALA A 72 -0.41 -6.75 2.39
N SER A 73 -1.39 -6.24 3.17
CA SER A 73 -1.15 -5.82 4.56
C SER A 73 -0.74 -6.99 5.44
N TRP A 74 -1.43 -8.12 5.32
CA TRP A 74 -1.10 -9.36 5.99
C TRP A 74 0.33 -9.82 5.71
N LEU A 75 0.72 -9.88 4.45
CA LEU A 75 2.07 -10.30 4.04
C LEU A 75 3.14 -9.35 4.55
N ARG A 76 2.86 -8.05 4.58
CA ARG A 76 3.77 -7.06 5.16
C ARG A 76 3.97 -7.28 6.65
N GLU A 77 2.89 -7.47 7.42
CA GLU A 77 2.97 -7.80 8.85
C GLU A 77 3.76 -9.10 9.08
N TYR A 78 3.44 -10.15 8.32
CA TYR A 78 4.18 -11.40 8.38
C TYR A 78 5.67 -11.22 8.08
N ALA A 79 6.01 -10.51 7.00
CA ALA A 79 7.40 -10.27 6.61
C ALA A 79 8.20 -9.54 7.71
N MET A 80 7.56 -8.66 8.49
CA MET A 80 8.26 -7.97 9.59
C MET A 80 8.62 -8.90 10.75
N THR A 81 8.04 -10.09 10.84
CA THR A 81 8.42 -11.11 11.83
C THR A 81 9.59 -11.98 11.38
N LEU A 82 10.02 -11.87 10.12
CA LEU A 82 11.05 -12.70 9.52
C LEU A 82 12.43 -12.02 9.55
N GLU A 83 13.48 -12.82 9.38
CA GLU A 83 14.81 -12.32 9.10
C GLU A 83 14.87 -11.60 7.74
N PRO A 84 15.77 -10.61 7.57
CA PRO A 84 15.79 -9.76 6.37
C PRO A 84 15.77 -10.51 5.03
N GLU A 85 16.52 -11.61 4.91
CA GLU A 85 16.61 -12.40 3.69
C GLU A 85 15.30 -13.12 3.35
N GLN A 86 14.54 -13.49 4.37
CA GLN A 86 13.27 -14.21 4.23
C GLN A 86 12.11 -13.30 3.85
N ARG A 87 12.26 -11.97 3.98
CA ARG A 87 11.26 -10.95 3.62
C ARG A 87 11.03 -10.81 2.14
N ILE A 88 12.00 -11.22 1.33
CA ILE A 88 12.01 -10.98 -0.12
C ILE A 88 10.79 -11.60 -0.82
N GLU A 89 10.50 -12.87 -0.57
CA GLU A 89 9.38 -13.54 -1.24
C GLU A 89 8.00 -13.00 -0.85
N PRO A 90 7.66 -12.81 0.44
CA PRO A 90 6.41 -12.13 0.80
C PRO A 90 6.28 -10.74 0.19
N MET A 91 7.37 -9.96 0.10
CA MET A 91 7.32 -8.61 -0.47
C MET A 91 7.17 -8.60 -1.99
N LYS A 92 7.65 -9.60 -2.71
CA LYS A 92 7.34 -9.77 -4.14
C LYS A 92 5.84 -10.01 -4.35
N GLU A 93 5.22 -10.86 -3.53
CA GLU A 93 3.77 -11.10 -3.58
C GLU A 93 2.98 -9.82 -3.26
N VAL A 94 3.44 -9.00 -2.32
CA VAL A 94 2.84 -7.67 -2.03
C VAL A 94 2.83 -6.81 -3.29
N ILE A 95 3.92 -6.77 -4.05
CA ILE A 95 3.99 -6.01 -5.31
C ILE A 95 2.95 -6.53 -6.32
N GLU A 96 2.87 -7.84 -6.53
CA GLU A 96 1.91 -8.46 -7.46
C GLU A 96 0.45 -8.19 -7.06
N LEU A 97 0.17 -8.14 -5.77
CA LEU A 97 -1.17 -7.85 -5.26
C LEU A 97 -1.58 -6.38 -5.44
N LEU A 98 -0.63 -5.44 -5.26
CA LEU A 98 -0.94 -4.01 -5.24
C LEU A 98 -0.79 -3.32 -6.59
N GLU A 99 0.08 -3.80 -7.48
CA GLU A 99 0.28 -3.19 -8.81
C GLU A 99 -1.02 -3.02 -9.62
N PRO A 100 -1.94 -4.00 -9.70
CA PRO A 100 -3.21 -3.80 -10.36
C PRO A 100 -4.02 -2.65 -9.74
N GLY A 101 -3.89 -2.42 -8.42
CA GLY A 101 -4.55 -1.32 -7.71
C GLY A 101 -4.14 0.05 -8.21
N THR A 102 -2.87 0.24 -8.60
CA THR A 102 -2.38 1.51 -9.13
C THR A 102 -2.99 1.86 -10.49
N ARG A 103 -3.37 0.85 -11.31
CA ARG A 103 -4.06 1.06 -12.58
C ARG A 103 -5.51 1.55 -12.40
N TRP A 104 -6.19 1.04 -11.36
CA TRP A 104 -7.57 1.41 -11.04
C TRP A 104 -7.66 2.70 -10.24
N ARG A 105 -6.66 2.97 -9.39
CA ARG A 105 -6.58 4.14 -8.51
C ARG A 105 -5.20 4.80 -8.60
N PRO A 106 -4.83 5.35 -9.77
CA PRO A 106 -3.49 5.89 -9.99
C PRO A 106 -3.13 7.06 -9.07
N LYS A 107 -4.13 7.77 -8.56
CA LYS A 107 -3.95 8.90 -7.64
C LYS A 107 -4.06 8.52 -6.16
N TRP A 108 -4.07 7.22 -5.82
CA TRP A 108 -4.15 6.77 -4.44
C TRP A 108 -2.74 6.53 -3.87
N PRO A 109 -2.21 7.47 -3.06
CA PRO A 109 -0.78 7.45 -2.71
C PRO A 109 -0.41 6.26 -1.81
N TYR A 110 -1.34 5.70 -1.05
CA TYR A 110 -1.07 4.58 -0.15
C TYR A 110 -0.64 3.30 -0.87
N TYR A 111 -1.12 3.05 -2.10
CA TYR A 111 -0.60 1.94 -2.92
C TYR A 111 0.85 2.16 -3.28
N HIS A 112 1.18 3.39 -3.70
CA HIS A 112 2.55 3.72 -4.09
C HIS A 112 3.51 3.68 -2.90
N LEU A 113 3.04 4.03 -1.69
CA LEU A 113 3.85 3.92 -0.48
C LEU A 113 4.13 2.45 -0.12
N ALA A 114 3.10 1.59 -0.13
CA ALA A 114 3.27 0.17 0.16
C ALA A 114 4.16 -0.54 -0.87
N LEU A 115 4.06 -0.13 -2.15
CA LEU A 115 4.94 -0.60 -3.22
C LEU A 115 6.38 -0.10 -3.02
N LEU A 116 6.58 1.16 -2.64
CA LEU A 116 7.91 1.71 -2.35
C LEU A 116 8.62 0.91 -1.25
N GLU A 117 7.90 0.60 -0.17
CA GLU A 117 8.44 -0.21 0.93
C GLU A 117 8.81 -1.61 0.46
N ALA A 118 7.92 -2.28 -0.27
CA ALA A 118 8.18 -3.62 -0.79
C ALA A 118 9.37 -3.62 -1.78
N GLU A 119 9.41 -2.65 -2.71
CA GLU A 119 10.49 -2.45 -3.66
C GLU A 119 11.84 -2.19 -2.98
N TYR A 120 11.84 -1.43 -1.87
CA TYR A 120 13.02 -1.21 -1.05
C TYR A 120 13.50 -2.52 -0.40
N ILE A 121 12.62 -3.27 0.23
CA ILE A 121 12.95 -4.51 0.95
C ILE A 121 13.50 -5.58 0.01
N ILE A 122 12.95 -5.73 -1.20
CA ILE A 122 13.48 -6.68 -2.19
C ILE A 122 14.76 -6.21 -2.88
N GLY A 123 15.23 -5.00 -2.54
CA GLY A 123 16.47 -4.46 -3.09
C GLY A 123 16.36 -3.91 -4.52
N SER A 124 15.20 -3.47 -4.95
CA SER A 124 14.95 -2.94 -6.30
C SER A 124 15.99 -1.91 -6.76
N PRO A 125 16.25 -1.79 -8.08
CA PRO A 125 17.14 -0.78 -8.65
C PRO A 125 16.76 0.64 -8.27
N ALA A 126 17.73 1.57 -8.30
CA ALA A 126 17.53 2.95 -7.92
C ALA A 126 16.43 3.64 -8.75
N GLU A 127 16.35 3.34 -10.04
CA GLU A 127 15.39 3.91 -10.97
C GLU A 127 13.94 3.59 -10.59
N VAL A 128 13.69 2.38 -10.08
CA VAL A 128 12.36 1.94 -9.61
C VAL A 128 11.96 2.74 -8.39
N LEU A 129 12.83 2.83 -7.38
CA LEU A 129 12.57 3.61 -6.17
C LEU A 129 12.38 5.10 -6.49
N GLN A 130 13.24 5.68 -7.34
CA GLN A 130 13.16 7.07 -7.76
C GLN A 130 11.82 7.39 -8.46
N ALA A 131 11.38 6.52 -9.38
CA ALA A 131 10.08 6.68 -10.04
C ALA A 131 8.92 6.65 -9.03
N ARG A 132 8.99 5.77 -8.04
CA ARG A 132 7.97 5.67 -7.00
C ARG A 132 7.96 6.91 -6.09
N TYR A 133 9.14 7.44 -5.73
CA TYR A 133 9.25 8.71 -4.99
C TYR A 133 8.69 9.88 -5.76
N ASP A 134 8.92 10.00 -7.07
CA ASP A 134 8.35 11.08 -7.89
C ASP A 134 6.82 11.08 -7.85
N ILE A 135 6.23 9.90 -7.93
CA ILE A 135 4.77 9.74 -7.83
C ILE A 135 4.29 10.19 -6.45
N LEU A 136 4.89 9.68 -5.38
CA LEU A 136 4.49 10.01 -4.00
C LEU A 136 4.65 11.49 -3.68
N LEU A 137 5.79 12.08 -4.00
CA LEU A 137 6.07 13.50 -3.80
C LEU A 137 5.15 14.41 -4.63
N THR A 138 4.56 13.90 -5.70
CA THR A 138 3.59 14.62 -6.54
C THR A 138 2.16 14.48 -6.02
N LEU A 139 1.77 13.25 -5.65
CA LEU A 139 0.40 12.96 -5.22
C LEU A 139 0.09 13.45 -3.81
N ALA A 140 1.07 13.39 -2.93
CA ALA A 140 0.87 13.63 -1.50
C ALA A 140 2.00 14.47 -0.89
N PRO A 141 2.25 15.69 -1.37
CA PRO A 141 3.39 16.52 -0.96
C PRO A 141 3.34 16.94 0.51
N ASN A 142 2.19 16.84 1.18
CA ASN A 142 1.98 17.25 2.57
C ASN A 142 1.05 16.28 3.32
N GLU A 143 0.96 15.02 2.89
CA GLU A 143 0.10 14.01 3.53
C GLU A 143 0.79 13.42 4.75
N ARG A 144 0.41 13.88 5.93
CA ARG A 144 1.05 13.53 7.21
C ARG A 144 1.05 12.02 7.51
N GLY A 145 0.04 11.30 7.06
CA GLY A 145 -0.04 9.85 7.24
C GLY A 145 0.98 9.07 6.41
N LEU A 146 1.54 9.68 5.37
CA LEU A 146 2.53 9.08 4.48
C LEU A 146 3.95 9.56 4.77
N ASP A 147 4.09 10.79 5.30
CA ASP A 147 5.39 11.47 5.45
C ASP A 147 6.38 10.64 6.28
N SER A 148 5.97 10.08 7.41
CA SER A 148 6.87 9.31 8.27
C SER A 148 7.43 8.07 7.57
N TYR A 149 6.57 7.25 6.98
CA TYR A 149 7.01 6.03 6.28
C TYR A 149 7.81 6.34 5.02
N MET A 150 7.40 7.33 4.24
CA MET A 150 8.13 7.75 3.04
C MET A 150 9.53 8.26 3.39
N ILE A 151 9.66 9.06 4.46
CA ILE A 151 10.94 9.58 4.93
C ILE A 151 11.79 8.44 5.48
N GLU A 152 11.23 7.51 6.24
CA GLU A 152 11.95 6.35 6.75
C GLU A 152 12.60 5.55 5.62
N VAL A 153 11.82 5.14 4.62
CA VAL A 153 12.36 4.41 3.46
C VAL A 153 13.40 5.25 2.71
N ALA A 154 13.18 6.57 2.62
CA ALA A 154 14.14 7.48 2.00
C ALA A 154 15.48 7.50 2.73
N LEU A 155 15.48 7.62 4.05
CA LEU A 155 16.70 7.60 4.86
C LEU A 155 17.47 6.31 4.69
N ARG A 156 16.77 5.17 4.70
CA ARG A 156 17.35 3.83 4.50
C ARG A 156 17.87 3.58 3.08
N SER A 157 17.35 4.30 2.08
CA SER A 157 17.73 4.18 0.68
C SER A 157 18.44 5.43 0.13
N TRP A 158 18.97 6.27 1.02
CA TRP A 158 19.51 7.60 0.68
C TRP A 158 20.44 7.66 -0.53
N PRO A 159 21.44 6.78 -0.68
CA PRO A 159 22.33 6.79 -1.85
C PRO A 159 21.62 6.51 -3.18
N LYS A 160 20.47 5.85 -3.15
CA LYS A 160 19.67 5.55 -4.35
C LYS A 160 18.81 6.72 -4.82
N LEU A 161 18.70 7.80 -4.03
CA LEU A 161 17.85 8.95 -4.34
C LEU A 161 18.60 10.00 -5.17
N ARG A 162 17.86 10.69 -6.05
CA ARG A 162 18.35 11.85 -6.78
C ARG A 162 18.45 13.08 -5.86
N ALA A 163 19.32 14.02 -6.20
CA ALA A 163 19.54 15.25 -5.42
C ALA A 163 18.26 16.09 -5.22
N ASP A 164 17.38 16.16 -6.22
CA ASP A 164 16.10 16.87 -6.13
C ASP A 164 15.13 16.18 -5.14
N GLN A 165 15.10 14.85 -5.12
CA GLN A 165 14.30 14.05 -4.18
C GLN A 165 14.82 14.21 -2.76
N LYS A 166 16.14 14.07 -2.54
CA LYS A 166 16.80 14.30 -1.26
C LYS A 166 16.47 15.67 -0.69
N LYS A 167 16.57 16.72 -1.51
CA LYS A 167 16.23 18.09 -1.11
C LYS A 167 14.76 18.24 -0.68
N ARG A 168 13.83 17.62 -1.38
CA ARG A 168 12.38 17.65 -1.02
C ARG A 168 12.12 16.90 0.27
N ILE A 169 12.71 15.71 0.45
CA ILE A 169 12.58 14.90 1.67
C ILE A 169 13.18 15.64 2.87
N ALA A 170 14.38 16.23 2.75
CA ALA A 170 14.99 17.03 3.80
C ALA A 170 14.11 18.24 4.18
N ALA A 171 13.48 18.90 3.20
CA ALA A 171 12.54 19.99 3.45
C ALA A 171 11.26 19.52 4.15
N ASN A 172 10.74 18.34 3.83
CA ASN A 172 9.60 17.72 4.52
C ASN A 172 9.96 17.38 5.96
N LEU A 173 11.12 16.75 6.17
CA LEU A 173 11.62 16.40 7.49
C LEU A 173 11.77 17.66 8.39
N LYS A 174 12.31 18.74 7.85
CA LYS A 174 12.43 20.03 8.56
C LYS A 174 11.09 20.61 9.02
N ARG A 175 10.01 20.37 8.28
CA ARG A 175 8.65 20.84 8.59
C ARG A 175 7.85 19.85 9.42
N SER A 176 8.36 18.65 9.64
CA SER A 176 7.67 17.60 10.38
C SER A 176 7.50 17.99 11.84
N LYS A 177 6.35 17.64 12.40
CA LYS A 177 6.07 17.83 13.82
C LYS A 177 6.80 16.78 14.65
N SER A 178 7.01 17.07 15.93
CA SER A 178 7.77 16.21 16.84
C SER A 178 7.26 14.76 16.90
N TYR A 179 5.95 14.52 16.82
CA TYR A 179 5.42 13.16 16.84
C TYR A 179 5.73 12.33 15.57
N ILE A 180 6.03 13.00 14.44
CA ILE A 180 6.54 12.36 13.22
C ILE A 180 8.05 12.24 13.30
N LEU A 181 8.73 13.28 13.81
CA LEU A 181 10.17 13.37 13.85
C LEU A 181 10.79 12.37 14.82
N ASN A 182 10.21 12.20 16.02
CA ASN A 182 10.82 11.37 17.06
C ASN A 182 11.10 9.91 16.60
N PRO A 183 10.17 9.17 15.96
CA PRO A 183 10.48 7.86 15.42
C PRO A 183 11.56 7.87 14.33
N LEU A 184 11.63 8.97 13.54
CA LEU A 184 12.62 9.10 12.47
C LEU A 184 14.03 9.40 12.98
N LEU A 185 14.18 9.96 14.19
CA LEU A 185 15.49 10.17 14.81
C LEU A 185 16.22 8.85 15.05
N GLU A 186 15.51 7.78 15.42
CA GLU A 186 16.10 6.44 15.56
C GLU A 186 16.62 5.92 14.22
N VAL A 187 15.90 6.20 13.14
CA VAL A 187 16.35 5.83 11.78
C VAL A 187 17.57 6.65 11.38
N VAL A 188 17.58 7.96 11.66
CA VAL A 188 18.76 8.83 11.41
C VAL A 188 19.98 8.31 12.17
N GLU A 189 19.83 7.94 13.45
CA GLU A 189 20.89 7.36 14.25
C GLU A 189 21.48 6.08 13.65
N GLN A 190 20.61 5.21 13.11
CA GLN A 190 21.03 3.96 12.47
C GLN A 190 21.70 4.18 11.10
N GLU A 191 21.26 5.18 10.34
CA GLU A 191 21.68 5.35 8.95
C GLU A 191 22.86 6.35 8.79
N VAL A 192 23.07 7.29 9.70
CA VAL A 192 24.23 8.22 9.66
C VAL A 192 25.58 7.50 9.60
N PRO A 193 25.85 6.43 10.36
CA PRO A 193 27.10 5.67 10.23
C PRO A 193 27.26 4.97 8.86
N ARG A 194 26.16 4.64 8.20
CA ARG A 194 26.15 4.00 6.87
C ARG A 194 26.30 5.01 5.75
N TYR A 195 25.71 6.19 5.95
CA TYR A 195 25.62 7.26 4.95
C TYR A 195 26.06 8.59 5.58
N PRO A 196 27.38 8.83 5.74
CA PRO A 196 27.89 10.04 6.37
C PRO A 196 27.44 11.34 5.67
N GLU A 197 27.09 11.28 4.39
CA GLU A 197 26.52 12.41 3.65
C GLU A 197 25.22 12.94 4.25
N LEU A 198 24.47 12.15 5.03
CA LEU A 198 23.27 12.61 5.75
C LEU A 198 23.60 13.80 6.67
N CYS A 199 24.81 13.86 7.22
CA CYS A 199 25.26 14.98 8.06
C CYS A 199 25.33 16.31 7.30
N ALA A 200 25.62 16.27 6.00
CA ALA A 200 25.70 17.46 5.16
C ALA A 200 24.36 17.80 4.47
N GLU A 201 23.53 16.78 4.21
CA GLU A 201 22.34 16.93 3.40
C GLU A 201 21.04 17.10 4.24
N LEU A 202 21.03 16.66 5.49
CA LEU A 202 19.90 16.84 6.40
C LEU A 202 19.99 18.14 7.22
N PRO A 203 18.85 18.67 7.71
CA PRO A 203 18.83 19.85 8.57
C PRO A 203 19.64 19.62 9.85
N TRP A 204 20.59 20.53 10.16
CA TRP A 204 21.50 20.41 11.29
C TRP A 204 20.83 20.05 12.64
N PRO A 205 19.69 20.66 13.05
CA PRO A 205 19.04 20.31 14.31
C PRO A 205 18.60 18.84 14.42
N ILE A 206 18.50 18.13 13.29
CA ILE A 206 18.10 16.72 13.24
C ILE A 206 19.31 15.80 13.42
N VAL A 207 20.45 16.17 12.83
CA VAL A 207 21.67 15.34 12.80
C VAL A 207 22.73 15.75 13.81
N GLU A 208 22.57 16.89 14.49
CA GLU A 208 23.60 17.48 15.39
C GLU A 208 24.15 16.49 16.42
N ASN A 209 23.28 15.68 17.03
CA ASN A 209 23.68 14.73 18.07
C ASN A 209 24.45 13.52 17.51
N TYR A 210 24.29 13.20 16.23
CA TYR A 210 24.89 12.04 15.58
C TYR A 210 26.15 12.38 14.78
N CYS A 211 26.28 13.64 14.34
CA CYS A 211 27.36 14.07 13.46
C CYS A 211 28.55 14.74 14.20
N LYS A 212 28.38 15.14 15.46
CA LYS A 212 29.45 15.70 16.27
C LYS A 212 30.55 14.70 16.66
N THR A 213 30.24 13.40 16.59
CA THR A 213 31.14 12.31 17.01
C THR A 213 32.00 11.75 15.88
N THR A 214 31.82 12.22 14.66
CA THR A 214 32.50 11.73 13.44
C THR A 214 33.60 12.67 12.91
N GLY A 215 33.99 13.70 13.65
CA GLY A 215 35.04 14.68 13.32
C GLY A 215 36.32 14.54 14.11
#